data_67dde125e9b19b3bc58308cc9877fd1b
#
_entry.id   67dde125e9b19b3bc58308cc9877fd1b
#
_cell.length_a   1.000
_cell.length_b   1.000
_cell.length_c   1.000
_cell.angle_alpha   90.00
_cell.angle_beta   90.00
_cell.angle_gamma   90.00
#
_symmetry.space_group_name_H-M   'P 1'
#
loop_
_entity.id
_entity.type
_entity.pdbx_description
1 polymer ?
#
loop_
_entity_poly.entity_id
_entity_poly.type
_entity_poly.pdbx_seq_one_letter_code
_entity_poly.pdbx_strand_id
1 'polypeptide(L)'
;YLVLHPGSALKADPQLAIQHIANALNQLFNDYPTIQILLETMAGKGSEVGITFQEIKNIIDLIEKKECIGVCLDTCHIHDGGYDLSQTNELLSEFDQIIGLNYLKVCHINDSKNLKGAHKDRHANIGLGMIGFHHLMHFIYHPLLADKIFILETPWISYTVENQKVSYPPYRFEIQMIRNQTFNPHLIED
;
A
#
# COMPACT_ATOMS: atom_id res chain seq x y z
N TYR A 1 -3.74 -3.48 -14.43
CA TYR A 1 -2.73 -2.76 -13.63
C TYR A 1 -1.58 -3.69 -13.27
N LEU A 2 -0.38 -3.14 -13.22
CA LEU A 2 0.79 -3.75 -12.60
C LEU A 2 1.27 -2.85 -11.48
N VAL A 3 1.32 -3.36 -10.24
CA VAL A 3 1.85 -2.62 -9.09
C VAL A 3 3.37 -2.72 -9.06
N LEU A 4 4.03 -1.60 -8.81
CA LEU A 4 5.48 -1.47 -8.79
C LEU A 4 5.94 -0.76 -7.53
N HIS A 5 6.79 -1.42 -6.73
CA HIS A 5 7.61 -0.74 -5.74
C HIS A 5 8.59 0.17 -6.48
N PRO A 6 8.61 1.49 -6.25
CA PRO A 6 9.44 2.40 -7.04
C PRO A 6 10.93 2.05 -7.02
N GLY A 7 11.42 1.57 -5.89
CA GLY A 7 12.81 1.16 -5.72
C GLY A 7 13.51 1.85 -4.55
N SER A 8 14.83 1.92 -4.62
CA SER A 8 15.68 2.40 -3.53
C SER A 8 16.82 3.27 -4.04
N ALA A 9 17.12 4.34 -3.32
CA ALA A 9 18.25 5.23 -3.63
C ALA A 9 19.60 4.57 -3.31
N LEU A 10 19.64 3.52 -2.46
CA LEU A 10 20.87 2.90 -1.96
C LEU A 10 21.76 3.94 -1.24
N LYS A 11 22.88 4.30 -1.88
CA LYS A 11 23.82 5.33 -1.39
C LYS A 11 23.78 6.61 -2.23
N ALA A 12 22.91 6.68 -3.24
CA ALA A 12 22.77 7.84 -4.10
C ALA A 12 21.81 8.88 -3.49
N ASP A 13 21.79 10.06 -4.11
CA ASP A 13 20.77 11.06 -3.80
C ASP A 13 19.37 10.52 -4.15
N PRO A 14 18.36 10.60 -3.25
CA PRO A 14 17.00 10.22 -3.55
C PRO A 14 16.41 10.90 -4.80
N GLN A 15 16.77 12.15 -5.08
CA GLN A 15 16.33 12.87 -6.29
C GLN A 15 16.87 12.22 -7.56
N LEU A 16 18.12 11.73 -7.53
CA LEU A 16 18.69 10.99 -8.66
C LEU A 16 17.98 9.65 -8.86
N ALA A 17 17.60 8.96 -7.77
CA ALA A 17 16.83 7.73 -7.87
C ALA A 17 15.45 7.97 -8.49
N ILE A 18 14.73 9.03 -8.08
CA ILE A 18 13.46 9.48 -8.68
C ILE A 18 13.60 9.69 -10.18
N GLN A 19 14.66 10.39 -10.60
CA GLN A 19 14.94 10.63 -12.03
C GLN A 19 15.16 9.32 -12.79
N HIS A 20 15.94 8.38 -12.23
CA HIS A 20 16.20 7.09 -12.87
C HIS A 20 14.93 6.25 -12.99
N ILE A 21 14.09 6.23 -11.95
CA ILE A 21 12.79 5.54 -11.96
C ILE A 21 11.91 6.11 -13.08
N ALA A 22 11.78 7.43 -13.14
CA ALA A 22 10.95 8.08 -14.15
C ALA A 22 11.48 7.84 -15.58
N ASN A 23 12.79 7.89 -15.79
CA ASN A 23 13.40 7.62 -17.10
C ASN A 23 13.14 6.19 -17.55
N ALA A 24 13.29 5.19 -16.64
CA ALA A 24 13.01 3.79 -16.95
C ALA A 24 11.53 3.57 -17.30
N LEU A 25 10.61 4.20 -16.55
CA LEU A 25 9.18 4.13 -16.83
C LEU A 25 8.79 4.81 -18.14
N ASN A 26 9.38 5.97 -18.46
CA ASN A 26 9.14 6.65 -19.75
C ASN A 26 9.59 5.77 -20.93
N GLN A 27 10.74 5.11 -20.82
CA GLN A 27 11.20 4.15 -21.83
C GLN A 27 10.23 2.97 -21.96
N LEU A 28 9.79 2.38 -20.84
CA LEU A 28 8.81 1.30 -20.83
C LEU A 28 7.49 1.72 -21.51
N PHE A 29 6.98 2.90 -21.20
CA PHE A 29 5.72 3.40 -21.76
C PHE A 29 5.82 3.74 -23.26
N ASN A 30 7.03 4.04 -23.76
CA ASN A 30 7.25 4.19 -25.20
C ASN A 30 7.15 2.84 -25.93
N ASP A 31 7.70 1.79 -25.34
CA ASP A 31 7.67 0.45 -25.91
C ASP A 31 6.30 -0.24 -25.71
N TYR A 32 5.60 0.04 -24.60
CA TYR A 32 4.34 -0.58 -24.20
C TYR A 32 3.29 0.48 -23.77
N PRO A 33 2.72 1.24 -24.73
CA PRO A 33 1.86 2.38 -24.41
C PRO A 33 0.49 2.04 -23.81
N THR A 34 0.13 0.75 -23.75
CA THR A 34 -1.15 0.29 -23.17
C THR A 34 -1.02 -0.24 -21.75
N ILE A 35 0.21 -0.39 -21.25
CA ILE A 35 0.42 -0.83 -19.87
C ILE A 35 0.07 0.28 -18.88
N GLN A 36 -0.52 -0.08 -17.75
CA GLN A 36 -0.73 0.83 -16.63
C GLN A 36 0.04 0.37 -15.41
N ILE A 37 1.03 1.15 -15.01
CA ILE A 37 1.86 0.91 -13.81
C ILE A 37 1.28 1.74 -12.66
N LEU A 38 1.14 1.11 -11.50
CA LEU A 38 0.80 1.79 -10.27
C LEU A 38 2.03 1.84 -9.36
N LEU A 39 2.50 3.04 -9.08
CA LEU A 39 3.54 3.24 -8.06
C LEU A 39 2.95 2.94 -6.69
N GLU A 40 3.59 2.04 -5.95
CA GLU A 40 3.15 1.75 -4.60
C GLU A 40 3.78 2.72 -3.60
N THR A 41 2.98 3.15 -2.62
CA THR A 41 3.51 3.89 -1.47
C THR A 41 4.36 2.96 -0.60
N MET A 42 5.53 3.44 -0.15
CA MET A 42 6.53 2.62 0.53
C MET A 42 6.61 2.89 2.04
N ALA A 43 7.07 1.89 2.78
CA ALA A 43 7.23 1.98 4.23
C ALA A 43 8.46 2.78 4.69
N GLY A 44 9.43 2.99 3.82
CA GLY A 44 10.68 3.67 4.15
C GLY A 44 11.76 2.76 4.74
N LYS A 45 11.75 1.49 4.37
CA LYS A 45 12.77 0.54 4.80
C LYS A 45 14.10 0.85 4.12
N GLY A 46 15.11 1.17 4.91
CA GLY A 46 16.44 1.53 4.41
C GLY A 46 16.42 2.83 3.61
N SER A 47 16.61 2.76 2.30
CA SER A 47 16.67 3.91 1.39
C SER A 47 15.61 3.83 0.29
N GLU A 48 14.46 3.24 0.59
CA GLU A 48 13.32 3.20 -0.33
C GLU A 48 12.91 4.59 -0.79
N VAL A 49 12.37 4.68 -2.00
CA VAL A 49 11.79 5.89 -2.59
C VAL A 49 10.28 5.68 -2.72
N GLY A 50 9.49 6.72 -2.51
CA GLY A 50 8.04 6.66 -2.52
C GLY A 50 7.40 6.54 -1.13
N ILE A 51 8.15 6.96 -0.10
CA ILE A 51 7.67 6.96 1.29
C ILE A 51 6.62 8.05 1.49
N THR A 52 6.85 9.22 0.92
CA THR A 52 5.94 10.37 1.02
C THR A 52 5.13 10.53 -0.26
N PHE A 53 3.93 11.10 -0.13
CA PHE A 53 3.11 11.46 -1.29
C PHE A 53 3.86 12.42 -2.22
N GLN A 54 4.73 13.28 -1.67
CA GLN A 54 5.54 14.17 -2.48
C GLN A 54 6.59 13.43 -3.33
N GLU A 55 7.22 12.38 -2.82
CA GLU A 55 8.15 11.55 -3.61
C GLU A 55 7.44 10.82 -4.74
N ILE A 56 6.26 10.25 -4.49
CA ILE A 56 5.41 9.64 -5.53
C ILE A 56 5.03 10.69 -6.56
N LYS A 57 4.61 11.90 -6.13
CA LYS A 57 4.29 13.01 -7.03
C LYS A 57 5.48 13.43 -7.89
N ASN A 58 6.67 13.51 -7.30
CA ASN A 58 7.89 13.87 -8.02
C ASN A 58 8.20 12.87 -9.15
N ILE A 59 7.97 11.56 -8.93
CA ILE A 59 8.09 10.56 -10.01
C ILE A 59 7.02 10.81 -11.07
N ILE A 60 5.74 10.95 -10.68
CA ILE A 60 4.63 11.18 -11.60
C ILE A 60 4.87 12.41 -12.47
N ASP A 61 5.40 13.49 -11.90
CA ASP A 61 5.63 14.74 -12.64
C ASP A 61 6.64 14.57 -13.77
N LEU A 62 7.59 13.67 -13.63
CA LEU A 62 8.60 13.35 -14.64
C LEU A 62 8.10 12.32 -15.68
N ILE A 63 6.94 11.69 -15.50
CA ILE A 63 6.35 10.79 -16.50
C ILE A 63 5.74 11.60 -17.64
N GLU A 64 6.05 11.22 -18.87
CA GLU A 64 5.53 11.87 -20.08
C GLU A 64 4.08 11.45 -20.38
N LYS A 65 3.79 10.13 -20.33
CA LYS A 65 2.47 9.54 -20.59
C LYS A 65 1.70 9.34 -19.29
N LYS A 66 1.02 10.39 -18.83
CA LYS A 66 0.30 10.40 -17.55
C LYS A 66 -0.81 9.35 -17.45
N GLU A 67 -1.39 8.94 -18.58
CA GLU A 67 -2.40 7.90 -18.65
C GLU A 67 -1.88 6.50 -18.34
N CYS A 68 -0.56 6.29 -18.44
CA CYS A 68 0.10 5.01 -18.16
C CYS A 68 0.48 4.83 -16.69
N ILE A 69 0.39 5.88 -15.87
CA ILE A 69 0.82 5.87 -14.48
C ILE A 69 -0.34 6.09 -13.52
N GLY A 70 -0.34 5.40 -12.40
CA GLY A 70 -1.25 5.59 -11.27
C GLY A 70 -0.55 5.29 -9.95
N VAL A 71 -1.33 5.15 -8.89
CA VAL A 71 -0.86 4.88 -7.53
C VAL A 71 -1.61 3.70 -6.94
N CYS A 72 -0.86 2.84 -6.26
CA CYS A 72 -1.34 1.87 -5.29
C CYS A 72 -0.99 2.37 -3.88
N LEU A 73 -1.98 2.52 -3.02
CA LEU A 73 -1.77 2.93 -1.64
C LEU A 73 -1.84 1.70 -0.75
N ASP A 74 -0.74 1.34 -0.08
CA ASP A 74 -0.71 0.27 0.92
C ASP A 74 -0.87 0.84 2.33
N THR A 75 -1.86 0.34 3.07
CA THR A 75 -2.19 0.84 4.42
C THR A 75 -1.09 0.55 5.45
N CYS A 76 -0.41 -0.60 5.35
CA CYS A 76 0.74 -0.92 6.20
C CYS A 76 1.93 -0.01 5.87
N HIS A 77 2.22 0.17 4.57
CA HIS A 77 3.36 0.99 4.13
C HIS A 77 3.22 2.45 4.57
N ILE A 78 2.06 3.08 4.33
CA ILE A 78 1.87 4.48 4.77
C ILE A 78 1.90 4.61 6.29
N HIS A 79 1.35 3.63 7.04
CA HIS A 79 1.43 3.61 8.51
C HIS A 79 2.90 3.53 8.98
N ASP A 80 3.66 2.58 8.43
CA ASP A 80 5.09 2.44 8.73
C ASP A 80 5.90 3.64 8.22
N GLY A 81 5.47 4.30 7.15
CA GLY A 81 6.02 5.56 6.62
C GLY A 81 5.70 6.80 7.45
N GLY A 82 4.77 6.70 8.42
CA GLY A 82 4.47 7.77 9.38
C GLY A 82 3.10 8.42 9.23
N TYR A 83 2.31 8.06 8.22
CA TYR A 83 0.93 8.54 8.07
C TYR A 83 -0.01 7.92 9.09
N ASP A 84 -1.07 8.64 9.47
CA ASP A 84 -2.01 8.23 10.51
C ASP A 84 -3.36 7.84 9.93
N LEU A 85 -3.65 6.53 9.87
CA LEU A 85 -4.94 6.04 9.38
C LEU A 85 -6.11 6.36 10.32
N SER A 86 -5.86 6.74 11.58
CA SER A 86 -6.92 7.24 12.45
C SER A 86 -7.47 8.59 11.98
N GLN A 87 -6.72 9.30 11.15
CA GLN A 87 -7.04 10.60 10.55
C GLN A 87 -7.29 10.43 9.04
N THR A 88 -8.15 9.48 8.65
CA THR A 88 -8.39 9.11 7.24
C THR A 88 -8.81 10.30 6.36
N ASN A 89 -9.63 11.24 6.89
CA ASN A 89 -10.06 12.41 6.13
C ASN A 89 -8.87 13.31 5.76
N GLU A 90 -8.02 13.59 6.73
CA GLU A 90 -6.83 14.42 6.57
C GLU A 90 -5.82 13.72 5.63
N LEU A 91 -5.62 12.42 5.80
CA LEU A 91 -4.77 11.59 4.94
C LEU A 91 -5.21 11.66 3.48
N LEU A 92 -6.50 11.44 3.21
CA LEU A 92 -7.03 11.45 1.85
C LEU A 92 -7.07 12.86 1.26
N SER A 93 -7.29 13.89 2.09
CA SER A 93 -7.17 15.29 1.67
C SER A 93 -5.74 15.64 1.28
N GLU A 94 -4.74 15.22 2.06
CA GLU A 94 -3.32 15.42 1.73
C GLU A 94 -2.95 14.68 0.43
N PHE A 95 -3.38 13.42 0.28
CA PHE A 95 -3.17 12.66 -0.95
C PHE A 95 -3.76 13.37 -2.16
N ASP A 96 -5.01 13.86 -2.06
CA ASP A 96 -5.68 14.56 -3.16
C ASP A 96 -4.97 15.87 -3.52
N GLN A 97 -4.54 16.65 -2.54
CA GLN A 97 -3.84 17.92 -2.76
C GLN A 97 -2.47 17.74 -3.42
N ILE A 98 -1.74 16.69 -3.05
CA ILE A 98 -0.37 16.45 -3.54
C ILE A 98 -0.38 15.67 -4.86
N ILE A 99 -1.10 14.56 -4.92
CA ILE A 99 -1.07 13.62 -6.06
C ILE A 99 -2.32 13.75 -6.92
N GLY A 100 -3.50 13.82 -6.29
CA GLY A 100 -4.82 13.76 -6.90
C GLY A 100 -5.44 12.36 -6.78
N LEU A 101 -6.67 12.27 -6.28
CA LEU A 101 -7.41 11.00 -6.11
C LEU A 101 -7.67 10.26 -7.43
N ASN A 102 -7.63 10.98 -8.57
CA ASN A 102 -7.73 10.38 -9.90
C ASN A 102 -6.56 9.43 -10.23
N TYR A 103 -5.39 9.61 -9.62
CA TYR A 103 -4.25 8.68 -9.76
C TYR A 103 -4.39 7.43 -8.89
N LEU A 104 -5.12 7.48 -7.77
CA LEU A 104 -5.35 6.32 -6.91
C LEU A 104 -6.25 5.31 -7.62
N LYS A 105 -5.75 4.10 -7.85
CA LYS A 105 -6.47 3.02 -8.55
C LYS A 105 -6.71 1.81 -7.66
N VAL A 106 -5.72 1.46 -6.86
CA VAL A 106 -5.72 0.27 -6.01
C VAL A 106 -5.29 0.67 -4.61
N CYS A 107 -5.87 0.04 -3.61
CA CYS A 107 -5.39 0.07 -2.24
C CYS A 107 -5.05 -1.36 -1.80
N HIS A 108 -3.83 -1.59 -1.37
CA HIS A 108 -3.49 -2.79 -0.59
C HIS A 108 -3.95 -2.57 0.85
N ILE A 109 -4.74 -3.49 1.35
CA ILE A 109 -5.30 -3.41 2.69
C ILE A 109 -4.61 -4.42 3.58
N ASN A 110 -3.72 -3.91 4.40
CA ASN A 110 -2.91 -4.68 5.35
C ASN A 110 -2.92 -3.97 6.70
N ASP A 111 -2.96 -4.74 7.79
CA ASP A 111 -2.61 -4.19 9.10
C ASP A 111 -1.08 -4.20 9.26
N SER A 112 -0.54 -3.48 10.22
CA SER A 112 0.91 -3.46 10.48
C SER A 112 1.25 -4.06 11.84
N LYS A 113 2.32 -4.87 11.88
CA LYS A 113 2.90 -5.36 13.15
C LYS A 113 3.64 -4.28 13.92
N ASN A 114 3.89 -3.13 13.31
CA ASN A 114 4.76 -2.09 13.84
C ASN A 114 3.96 -0.87 14.31
N LEU A 115 4.57 -0.09 15.18
CA LEU A 115 4.08 1.25 15.49
C LEU A 115 4.26 2.18 14.28
N LYS A 116 3.41 3.19 14.20
CA LYS A 116 3.47 4.23 13.16
C LYS A 116 4.88 4.83 13.06
N GLY A 117 5.37 4.97 11.83
CA GLY A 117 6.70 5.53 11.56
C GLY A 117 7.86 4.58 11.83
N ALA A 118 7.63 3.27 11.92
CA ALA A 118 8.67 2.29 12.21
C ALA A 118 9.60 1.98 11.03
N HIS A 119 9.23 2.31 9.80
CA HIS A 119 9.98 2.07 8.57
C HIS A 119 10.41 0.61 8.37
N LYS A 120 9.49 -0.35 8.54
CA LYS A 120 9.84 -1.78 8.56
C LYS A 120 9.13 -2.65 7.55
N ASP A 121 7.93 -2.30 7.13
CA ASP A 121 7.11 -3.11 6.23
C ASP A 121 6.93 -4.54 6.77
N ARG A 122 5.99 -4.72 7.68
CA ARG A 122 5.61 -6.00 8.26
C ARG A 122 4.10 -6.11 8.38
N HIS A 123 3.49 -6.72 7.38
CA HIS A 123 2.04 -6.94 7.34
C HIS A 123 1.57 -7.79 8.53
N ALA A 124 0.45 -7.41 9.10
CA ALA A 124 -0.36 -8.19 10.02
C ALA A 124 -1.71 -8.51 9.38
N ASN A 125 -2.39 -9.52 9.90
CA ASN A 125 -3.75 -9.85 9.52
C ASN A 125 -4.70 -8.74 9.96
N ILE A 126 -5.81 -8.57 9.26
CA ILE A 126 -6.77 -7.48 9.44
C ILE A 126 -7.27 -7.40 10.88
N GLY A 127 -6.98 -6.29 11.54
CA GLY A 127 -7.38 -5.99 12.92
C GLY A 127 -6.49 -6.60 14.00
N LEU A 128 -5.45 -7.37 13.63
CA LEU A 128 -4.51 -8.00 14.56
C LEU A 128 -3.17 -7.25 14.64
N GLY A 129 -3.09 -6.07 14.05
CA GLY A 129 -1.91 -5.21 14.07
C GLY A 129 -2.14 -3.89 14.80
N MET A 130 -1.25 -2.94 14.56
CA MET A 130 -1.19 -1.66 15.26
C MET A 130 -2.05 -0.57 14.61
N ILE A 131 -2.51 -0.77 13.36
CA ILE A 131 -3.52 0.10 12.75
C ILE A 131 -4.88 -0.21 13.38
N GLY A 132 -5.22 -1.49 13.44
CA GLY A 132 -6.45 -2.00 14.05
C GLY A 132 -7.67 -1.96 13.13
N PHE A 133 -8.59 -2.88 13.41
CA PHE A 133 -9.78 -3.12 12.58
C PHE A 133 -10.62 -1.86 12.33
N HIS A 134 -10.88 -1.07 13.37
CA HIS A 134 -11.72 0.12 13.27
C HIS A 134 -11.20 1.14 12.26
N HIS A 135 -9.91 1.45 12.30
CA HIS A 135 -9.31 2.43 11.38
C HIS A 135 -9.25 1.91 9.95
N LEU A 136 -8.97 0.61 9.76
CA LEU A 136 -9.02 -0.03 8.44
C LEU A 136 -10.46 0.02 7.87
N MET A 137 -11.50 -0.24 8.68
CA MET A 137 -12.89 -0.12 8.21
C MET A 137 -13.25 1.32 7.85
N HIS A 138 -12.83 2.30 8.66
CA HIS A 138 -13.06 3.70 8.34
C HIS A 138 -12.39 4.12 7.02
N PHE A 139 -11.21 3.60 6.74
CA PHE A 139 -10.51 3.81 5.46
C PHE A 139 -11.24 3.12 4.30
N ILE A 140 -11.51 1.81 4.39
CA ILE A 140 -12.10 1.01 3.31
C ILE A 140 -13.49 1.56 2.90
N TYR A 141 -14.31 1.95 3.87
CA TYR A 141 -15.66 2.44 3.62
C TYR A 141 -15.75 3.96 3.45
N HIS A 142 -14.61 4.63 3.28
CA HIS A 142 -14.60 6.07 3.04
C HIS A 142 -15.21 6.41 1.67
N PRO A 143 -16.16 7.39 1.58
CA PRO A 143 -16.87 7.70 0.33
C PRO A 143 -15.95 8.01 -0.86
N LEU A 144 -14.81 8.66 -0.63
CA LEU A 144 -13.82 8.98 -1.68
C LEU A 144 -13.11 7.74 -2.26
N LEU A 145 -13.25 6.58 -1.62
CA LEU A 145 -12.62 5.33 -2.05
C LEU A 145 -13.63 4.31 -2.60
N ALA A 146 -14.91 4.69 -2.73
CA ALA A 146 -15.97 3.76 -3.11
C ALA A 146 -15.80 3.11 -4.50
N ASP A 147 -15.05 3.74 -5.41
CA ASP A 147 -14.73 3.26 -6.75
C ASP A 147 -13.37 2.56 -6.85
N LYS A 148 -12.63 2.44 -5.74
CA LYS A 148 -11.28 1.87 -5.75
C LYS A 148 -11.29 0.34 -5.58
N ILE A 149 -10.23 -0.28 -6.08
CA ILE A 149 -9.99 -1.72 -5.92
C ILE A 149 -9.22 -1.95 -4.62
N PHE A 150 -9.71 -2.86 -3.79
CA PHE A 150 -9.03 -3.26 -2.56
C PHE A 150 -8.47 -4.67 -2.69
N ILE A 151 -7.21 -4.88 -2.32
CA ILE A 151 -6.50 -6.16 -2.38
C ILE A 151 -5.88 -6.44 -1.01
N LEU A 152 -5.95 -7.68 -0.55
CA LEU A 152 -5.30 -8.13 0.68
C LEU A 152 -3.96 -8.79 0.34
N GLU A 153 -2.92 -8.44 1.10
CA GLU A 153 -1.60 -9.09 1.07
C GLU A 153 -1.18 -9.54 2.47
N THR A 154 -2.17 -9.82 3.31
CA THR A 154 -1.98 -10.26 4.69
C THR A 154 -1.24 -11.60 4.76
N PRO A 155 -0.46 -11.84 5.82
CA PRO A 155 0.34 -13.06 5.93
C PRO A 155 -0.52 -14.31 6.05
N TRP A 156 -0.02 -15.42 5.49
CA TRP A 156 -0.61 -16.74 5.68
C TRP A 156 -0.50 -17.15 7.14
N ILE A 157 -1.55 -17.80 7.62
CA ILE A 157 -1.59 -18.40 8.96
C ILE A 157 -0.94 -19.77 8.89
N SER A 158 -0.06 -20.06 9.85
CA SER A 158 0.65 -21.33 9.93
C SER A 158 0.42 -22.00 11.29
N TYR A 159 0.16 -23.28 11.27
CA TYR A 159 0.04 -24.11 12.46
C TYR A 159 0.74 -25.47 12.25
N THR A 160 0.94 -26.22 13.30
CA THR A 160 1.63 -27.52 13.24
C THR A 160 0.64 -28.63 13.52
N VAL A 161 0.53 -29.58 12.59
CA VAL A 161 -0.25 -30.81 12.72
C VAL A 161 0.71 -31.98 12.56
N GLU A 162 0.74 -32.90 13.53
CA GLU A 162 1.58 -34.11 13.48
C GLU A 162 3.05 -33.85 13.10
N ASN A 163 3.64 -32.78 13.66
CA ASN A 163 5.00 -32.28 13.36
C ASN A 163 5.21 -31.73 11.93
N GLN A 164 4.15 -31.52 11.18
CA GLN A 164 4.21 -30.86 9.86
C GLN A 164 3.64 -29.46 9.95
N LYS A 165 4.36 -28.49 9.37
CA LYS A 165 3.89 -27.11 9.24
C LYS A 165 2.87 -27.03 8.09
N VAL A 166 1.65 -26.63 8.42
CA VAL A 166 0.59 -26.35 7.46
C VAL A 166 0.35 -24.85 7.42
N SER A 167 0.16 -24.29 6.24
CA SER A 167 -0.12 -22.87 6.06
C SER A 167 -1.31 -22.67 5.12
N TYR A 168 -2.15 -21.70 5.42
CA TYR A 168 -3.29 -21.35 4.57
C TYR A 168 -3.49 -19.82 4.49
N PRO A 169 -4.03 -19.29 3.38
CA PRO A 169 -4.36 -17.89 3.26
C PRO A 169 -5.68 -17.58 3.99
N PRO A 170 -5.71 -16.59 4.90
CA PRO A 170 -6.91 -16.26 5.66
C PRO A 170 -7.89 -15.37 4.89
N TYR A 171 -7.62 -15.04 3.64
CA TYR A 171 -8.30 -14.01 2.85
C TYR A 171 -9.82 -14.14 2.83
N ARG A 172 -10.35 -15.38 2.75
CA ARG A 172 -11.80 -15.60 2.77
C ARG A 172 -12.44 -15.06 4.06
N PHE A 173 -11.82 -15.33 5.19
CA PHE A 173 -12.32 -14.92 6.51
C PHE A 173 -12.13 -13.40 6.70
N GLU A 174 -11.00 -12.86 6.31
CA GLU A 174 -10.72 -11.43 6.38
C GLU A 174 -11.68 -10.62 5.50
N ILE A 175 -11.94 -11.06 4.26
CA ILE A 175 -12.93 -10.44 3.38
C ILE A 175 -14.34 -10.49 4.01
N GLN A 176 -14.69 -11.60 4.69
CA GLN A 176 -15.97 -11.72 5.38
C GLN A 176 -16.05 -10.76 6.56
N MET A 177 -14.99 -10.63 7.36
CA MET A 177 -14.90 -9.65 8.45
C MET A 177 -15.09 -8.21 7.93
N ILE A 178 -14.40 -7.87 6.85
CA ILE A 178 -14.50 -6.56 6.19
C ILE A 178 -15.94 -6.32 5.73
N ARG A 179 -16.53 -7.23 4.96
CA ARG A 179 -17.89 -7.09 4.40
C ARG A 179 -18.97 -6.98 5.47
N ASN A 180 -18.81 -7.72 6.57
CA ASN A 180 -19.75 -7.69 7.70
C ASN A 180 -19.44 -6.56 8.68
N GLN A 181 -18.32 -5.85 8.49
CA GLN A 181 -17.79 -4.85 9.43
C GLN A 181 -17.71 -5.39 10.87
N THR A 182 -17.37 -6.66 11.02
CA THR A 182 -17.33 -7.36 12.31
C THR A 182 -15.96 -8.01 12.50
N PHE A 183 -15.28 -7.61 13.56
CA PHE A 183 -13.96 -8.14 13.89
C PHE A 183 -14.06 -9.51 14.56
N ASN A 184 -13.26 -10.47 14.09
CA ASN A 184 -13.02 -11.75 14.76
C ASN A 184 -11.62 -11.76 15.37
N PRO A 185 -11.48 -11.60 16.71
CA PRO A 185 -10.17 -11.63 17.36
C PRO A 185 -9.50 -13.02 17.35
N HIS A 186 -10.27 -14.08 17.06
CA HIS A 186 -9.81 -15.47 17.00
C HIS A 186 -9.46 -15.95 15.58
N LEU A 187 -9.34 -15.03 14.61
CA LEU A 187 -9.05 -15.35 13.21
C LEU A 187 -7.90 -16.35 13.01
N ILE A 188 -6.90 -16.37 13.91
CA ILE A 188 -5.73 -17.23 13.81
C ILE A 188 -5.99 -18.60 14.49
N GLU A 189 -6.97 -18.68 15.39
CA GLU A 189 -7.30 -19.87 16.18
C GLU A 189 -8.39 -20.72 15.52
N ASP A 190 -9.28 -20.11 14.73
CA ASP A 190 -10.38 -20.70 13.98
C ASP A 190 -9.92 -21.30 12.63
#